data_956f030be09508a27c3f8f03fb38c1c2
#
_entry.id   956f030be09508a27c3f8f03fb38c1c2
#
_cell.length_a   1.000
_cell.length_b   1.000
_cell.length_c   1.000
_cell.angle_alpha   90.00
_cell.angle_beta   90.00
_cell.angle_gamma   90.00
#
_symmetry.space_group_name_H-M   'P 1'
#
loop_
_entity.id
_entity.type
_entity.pdbx_description
1 polymer ?
#
loop_
_entity_poly.entity_id
_entity_poly.type
_entity_poly.pdbx_seq_one_letter_code
_entity_poly.pdbx_strand_id
1 'polypeptide(L)'
;MLRRFSLLSVPLLLVPLLLSPLSAPAAAFDDDEDEIKHTSFDLQVNGYGIGFGNSARLRGLRFNWKDHGVEEVIGVNITFWKPGSSFDGRISGLQFGFYSPRAATLDGLSVGILAVEADDYINGIAAALLAVTNTGVTKGISVAGLANVTGDNMYGIGLAGLANITGGELYGVGLSLLANVTDGGMYGLGASLLANISNGELKGIALGGLANVINGDVYGITLGGLANVTEGSMSGVSASLLANVSGDETSGIMFGGLANVSDGEMTGISVGGLANVSDGHMTGISVGGLANVAAGGATGITLGGLANVGDGDVTGITFGGLANVAGGDMTGINLSLLANVSSKVLTGISFGGLAAVGAEGITGVTFGGLSVLSEEYM
;
A
#
# COMPACT_ATOMS: atom_id res chain seq x y z
N MET A 1 -29.07 -16.25 -8.29
CA MET A 1 -28.80 -15.34 -9.45
C MET A 1 -28.64 -13.92 -8.90
N LEU A 2 -27.58 -13.69 -8.11
CA LEU A 2 -27.24 -12.38 -7.58
C LEU A 2 -26.31 -11.69 -8.56
N ARG A 3 -26.73 -10.53 -9.08
CA ARG A 3 -25.94 -9.69 -9.97
C ARG A 3 -24.67 -9.28 -9.20
N ARG A 4 -23.51 -9.50 -9.81
CA ARG A 4 -22.23 -8.94 -9.39
C ARG A 4 -22.39 -7.42 -9.20
N PHE A 5 -22.57 -6.97 -7.98
CA PHE A 5 -22.35 -5.58 -7.62
C PHE A 5 -20.85 -5.42 -7.45
N SER A 6 -20.20 -4.97 -8.50
CA SER A 6 -18.83 -4.45 -8.41
C SER A 6 -18.89 -3.19 -7.54
N LEU A 7 -18.66 -3.36 -6.24
CA LEU A 7 -18.48 -2.27 -5.26
C LEU A 7 -17.16 -1.50 -5.47
N LEU A 8 -16.35 -1.93 -6.44
CA LEU A 8 -15.03 -1.36 -6.77
C LEU A 8 -15.08 -0.08 -7.63
N SER A 9 -16.25 0.45 -7.98
CA SER A 9 -16.33 1.64 -8.81
C SER A 9 -16.32 2.99 -8.05
N VAL A 10 -16.26 2.99 -6.73
CA VAL A 10 -16.35 4.23 -5.95
C VAL A 10 -14.98 4.84 -5.56
N PRO A 11 -13.90 4.08 -5.26
CA PRO A 11 -12.61 4.71 -4.99
C PRO A 11 -11.85 5.13 -6.24
N LEU A 12 -12.20 4.63 -7.44
CA LEU A 12 -11.47 4.92 -8.68
C LEU A 12 -11.63 6.37 -9.17
N LEU A 13 -12.54 7.16 -8.61
CA LEU A 13 -12.77 8.55 -9.01
C LEU A 13 -11.90 9.57 -8.27
N LEU A 14 -11.23 9.19 -7.17
CA LEU A 14 -10.28 10.06 -6.46
C LEU A 14 -8.84 9.85 -6.91
N VAL A 15 -8.51 8.72 -7.50
CA VAL A 15 -7.17 8.38 -8.00
C VAL A 15 -6.77 9.22 -9.22
N PRO A 16 -7.63 9.51 -10.22
CA PRO A 16 -7.24 10.36 -11.35
C PRO A 16 -7.01 11.82 -10.98
N LEU A 17 -7.54 12.29 -9.85
CA LEU A 17 -7.33 13.67 -9.41
C LEU A 17 -5.98 13.87 -8.69
N LEU A 18 -5.40 12.78 -8.17
CA LEU A 18 -4.05 12.75 -7.57
C LEU A 18 -3.00 12.25 -8.56
N LEU A 19 -3.42 11.47 -9.57
CA LEU A 19 -2.59 10.90 -10.64
C LEU A 19 -2.71 11.66 -11.97
N SER A 20 -3.47 12.78 -12.05
CA SER A 20 -3.11 13.72 -13.10
C SER A 20 -1.63 13.98 -12.87
N PRO A 21 -0.74 13.64 -13.84
CA PRO A 21 0.66 13.89 -13.65
C PRO A 21 0.75 15.33 -13.18
N LEU A 22 1.37 15.58 -12.03
CA LEU A 22 2.15 16.77 -11.84
C LEU A 22 3.30 16.67 -12.86
N SER A 23 2.97 16.53 -14.14
CA SER A 23 3.68 17.24 -15.16
C SER A 23 3.49 18.68 -14.69
N ALA A 24 4.35 19.13 -13.78
CA ALA A 24 4.71 20.51 -13.78
C ALA A 24 4.77 20.81 -15.28
N PRO A 25 4.04 21.81 -15.82
CA PRO A 25 4.24 22.15 -17.20
C PRO A 25 5.74 22.22 -17.29
N ALA A 26 6.35 21.36 -18.09
CA ALA A 26 7.67 21.62 -18.57
C ALA A 26 7.44 23.02 -19.13
N ALA A 27 7.76 24.03 -18.31
CA ALA A 27 7.74 25.36 -18.76
C ALA A 27 8.58 25.25 -20.00
N ALA A 28 7.97 25.47 -21.15
CA ALA A 28 8.66 25.60 -22.40
C ALA A 28 9.60 26.78 -22.18
N PHE A 29 10.70 26.49 -21.49
CA PHE A 29 11.87 27.32 -21.46
C PHE A 29 12.53 26.98 -22.78
N ASP A 30 12.61 27.98 -23.65
CA ASP A 30 13.35 27.95 -24.88
C ASP A 30 14.53 27.00 -24.74
N ASP A 31 14.48 25.89 -25.49
CA ASP A 31 15.64 25.06 -25.81
C ASP A 31 16.55 25.93 -26.71
N ASP A 32 17.16 26.94 -26.10
CA ASP A 32 18.38 27.45 -26.65
C ASP A 32 19.36 26.28 -26.59
N GLU A 33 19.62 25.64 -27.73
CA GLU A 33 20.79 24.79 -27.95
C GLU A 33 22.03 25.65 -27.71
N ASP A 34 22.28 25.97 -26.43
CA ASP A 34 23.51 26.66 -26.02
C ASP A 34 24.67 25.75 -26.37
N GLU A 35 25.40 26.12 -27.40
CA GLU A 35 26.70 25.53 -27.75
C GLU A 35 27.53 25.38 -26.47
N ILE A 36 27.93 24.15 -26.09
CA ILE A 36 28.62 23.85 -24.83
C ILE A 36 29.94 24.60 -24.80
N LYS A 37 29.94 25.81 -24.28
CA LYS A 37 31.18 26.61 -24.08
C LYS A 37 31.70 26.35 -22.67
N HIS A 38 32.74 25.52 -22.56
CA HIS A 38 33.48 25.36 -21.33
C HIS A 38 34.32 26.60 -21.06
N THR A 39 33.82 27.53 -20.28
CA THR A 39 34.56 28.69 -19.83
C THR A 39 34.98 28.46 -18.38
N SER A 40 36.21 28.07 -18.16
CA SER A 40 36.75 27.85 -16.81
C SER A 40 38.17 28.44 -16.69
N PHE A 41 38.52 28.80 -15.48
CA PHE A 41 39.86 29.10 -15.04
C PHE A 41 40.26 28.09 -13.98
N ASP A 42 41.15 27.19 -14.33
CA ASP A 42 41.52 26.05 -13.49
C ASP A 42 42.98 26.16 -13.05
N LEU A 43 43.20 26.14 -11.74
CA LEU A 43 44.53 26.01 -11.13
C LEU A 43 44.71 24.55 -10.74
N GLN A 44 45.25 23.74 -11.68
CA GLN A 44 45.34 22.29 -11.53
C GLN A 44 46.79 21.81 -11.74
N VAL A 45 47.14 20.80 -10.94
CA VAL A 45 48.33 19.98 -11.12
C VAL A 45 47.88 18.52 -11.26
N ASN A 46 48.10 17.92 -12.42
CA ASN A 46 47.69 16.54 -12.74
C ASN A 46 46.17 16.29 -12.53
N GLY A 47 45.33 17.27 -12.87
CA GLY A 47 43.89 17.18 -12.73
C GLY A 47 43.37 17.45 -11.29
N TYR A 48 44.23 17.72 -10.31
CA TYR A 48 43.89 18.07 -8.94
C TYR A 48 44.04 19.57 -8.69
N GLY A 49 43.05 20.23 -8.15
CA GLY A 49 43.17 21.65 -7.84
C GLY A 49 41.86 22.37 -7.58
N ILE A 50 41.85 23.66 -7.90
CA ILE A 50 40.68 24.53 -7.75
C ILE A 50 40.27 25.01 -9.13
N GLY A 51 39.01 24.82 -9.49
CA GLY A 51 38.40 25.32 -10.72
C GLY A 51 37.39 26.42 -10.45
N PHE A 52 37.43 27.45 -11.27
CA PHE A 52 36.41 28.51 -11.28
C PHE A 52 35.74 28.51 -12.67
N GLY A 53 34.43 28.30 -12.70
CA GLY A 53 33.65 28.20 -13.91
C GLY A 53 33.30 26.77 -14.31
N ASN A 54 32.95 26.60 -15.59
CA ASN A 54 32.34 25.37 -16.07
C ASN A 54 33.40 24.34 -16.54
N SER A 55 34.24 23.84 -15.62
CA SER A 55 35.19 22.79 -15.89
C SER A 55 34.50 21.45 -16.13
N ALA A 56 34.71 20.80 -17.27
CA ALA A 56 34.12 19.50 -17.58
C ALA A 56 34.66 18.39 -16.67
N ARG A 57 35.97 18.43 -16.38
CA ARG A 57 36.68 17.46 -15.52
C ARG A 57 37.51 18.18 -14.47
N LEU A 58 37.28 17.83 -13.19
CA LEU A 58 38.06 18.38 -12.10
C LEU A 58 38.10 17.38 -10.90
N ARG A 59 39.28 17.29 -10.26
CA ARG A 59 39.44 16.63 -8.97
C ARG A 59 39.87 17.67 -7.92
N GLY A 60 38.95 17.98 -6.98
CA GLY A 60 39.22 18.99 -5.96
C GLY A 60 38.04 19.88 -5.68
N LEU A 61 38.26 21.21 -5.71
CA LEU A 61 37.23 22.18 -5.35
C LEU A 61 36.81 22.96 -6.64
N ARG A 62 35.51 22.86 -6.99
CA ARG A 62 34.93 23.57 -8.11
C ARG A 62 33.92 24.60 -7.63
N PHE A 63 34.10 25.82 -8.05
CA PHE A 63 33.14 26.90 -7.93
C PHE A 63 32.56 27.23 -9.30
N ASN A 64 31.27 27.06 -9.46
CA ASN A 64 30.64 27.19 -10.75
C ASN A 64 29.39 28.07 -10.68
N TRP A 65 29.15 28.88 -11.68
CA TRP A 65 27.92 29.64 -11.78
C TRP A 65 26.74 28.73 -12.21
N LYS A 66 26.98 27.88 -13.21
CA LYS A 66 25.96 27.02 -13.83
C LYS A 66 26.62 25.68 -14.20
N ASP A 67 26.06 24.56 -13.75
CA ASP A 67 26.48 23.24 -14.20
C ASP A 67 26.02 23.02 -15.66
N HIS A 68 26.93 22.73 -16.56
CA HIS A 68 26.64 22.50 -17.96
C HIS A 68 27.79 21.71 -18.61
N GLY A 69 27.45 20.60 -19.30
CA GLY A 69 28.44 19.74 -19.94
C GLY A 69 29.46 19.14 -18.95
N VAL A 70 29.06 18.80 -17.75
CA VAL A 70 29.91 18.11 -16.78
C VAL A 70 30.19 16.70 -17.28
N GLU A 71 31.47 16.29 -17.28
CA GLU A 71 31.86 14.90 -17.55
C GLU A 71 32.19 14.17 -16.25
N GLU A 72 33.17 14.66 -15.49
CA GLU A 72 33.55 14.05 -14.20
C GLU A 72 34.09 15.10 -13.24
N VAL A 73 33.40 15.28 -12.11
CA VAL A 73 33.87 16.10 -10.99
C VAL A 73 33.98 15.25 -9.76
N ILE A 74 35.16 15.23 -9.15
CA ILE A 74 35.42 14.48 -7.90
C ILE A 74 35.91 15.44 -6.83
N GLY A 75 35.19 15.54 -5.72
CA GLY A 75 35.56 16.39 -4.59
C GLY A 75 34.41 17.28 -4.13
N VAL A 76 34.59 18.60 -4.18
CA VAL A 76 33.58 19.57 -3.77
C VAL A 76 33.12 20.38 -4.96
N ASN A 77 31.85 20.33 -5.28
CA ASN A 77 31.21 21.15 -6.32
C ASN A 77 30.23 22.15 -5.69
N ILE A 78 30.43 23.42 -5.97
CA ILE A 78 29.55 24.50 -5.50
C ILE A 78 28.99 25.24 -6.71
N THR A 79 27.68 25.17 -6.91
CA THR A 79 26.95 25.75 -8.05
C THR A 79 25.98 26.83 -7.55
N PHE A 80 26.04 28.01 -8.14
CA PHE A 80 25.26 29.17 -7.68
C PHE A 80 23.92 29.35 -8.39
N TRP A 81 23.75 28.86 -9.62
CA TRP A 81 22.55 29.10 -10.42
C TRP A 81 21.93 27.83 -10.95
N LYS A 82 20.80 27.99 -11.63
CA LYS A 82 20.09 26.89 -12.30
C LYS A 82 21.03 26.18 -13.28
N PRO A 83 21.08 24.84 -13.24
CA PRO A 83 21.89 24.05 -14.19
C PRO A 83 21.46 24.25 -15.65
N GLY A 84 22.36 23.96 -16.59
CA GLY A 84 22.10 23.96 -18.04
C GLY A 84 21.32 22.74 -18.50
N SER A 85 21.19 22.54 -19.80
CA SER A 85 20.40 21.47 -20.42
C SER A 85 21.17 20.17 -20.72
N SER A 86 22.50 20.14 -20.63
CA SER A 86 23.34 18.96 -20.90
C SER A 86 23.86 18.32 -19.59
N PHE A 87 23.48 17.07 -19.32
CA PHE A 87 23.67 16.41 -18.01
C PHE A 87 24.27 15.00 -18.07
N ASP A 88 25.19 14.75 -18.98
CA ASP A 88 25.72 13.41 -19.23
C ASP A 88 26.81 12.96 -18.24
N GLY A 89 27.15 13.77 -17.25
CA GLY A 89 28.31 13.54 -16.42
C GLY A 89 28.00 13.08 -14.99
N ARG A 90 29.11 12.86 -14.25
CA ARG A 90 29.09 12.39 -12.86
C ARG A 90 29.74 13.40 -11.94
N ILE A 91 29.10 13.69 -10.82
CA ILE A 91 29.68 14.46 -9.73
C ILE A 91 29.75 13.57 -8.49
N SER A 92 30.97 13.43 -7.94
CA SER A 92 31.23 12.55 -6.78
C SER A 92 31.87 13.33 -5.66
N GLY A 93 31.31 13.18 -4.43
CA GLY A 93 31.79 13.82 -3.21
C GLY A 93 30.74 14.73 -2.57
N LEU A 94 31.10 16.00 -2.32
CA LEU A 94 30.20 16.99 -1.75
C LEU A 94 29.68 17.92 -2.85
N GLN A 95 28.41 18.06 -2.94
CA GLN A 95 27.76 18.93 -3.92
C GLN A 95 26.83 19.88 -3.21
N PHE A 96 26.98 21.16 -3.47
CA PHE A 96 26.13 22.20 -2.93
C PHE A 96 25.64 23.12 -4.05
N GLY A 97 24.33 23.24 -4.20
CA GLY A 97 23.69 24.13 -5.15
C GLY A 97 22.82 25.16 -4.48
N PHE A 98 23.03 26.45 -4.75
CA PHE A 98 22.11 27.48 -4.27
C PHE A 98 20.74 27.38 -4.94
N TYR A 99 20.68 26.93 -6.18
CA TYR A 99 19.44 26.56 -6.86
C TYR A 99 19.28 25.04 -6.80
N SER A 100 20.04 24.32 -7.61
CA SER A 100 20.02 22.85 -7.69
C SER A 100 21.38 22.35 -8.18
N PRO A 101 22.06 21.41 -7.49
CA PRO A 101 23.10 20.61 -8.12
C PRO A 101 22.44 19.61 -9.07
N ARG A 102 22.98 19.47 -10.31
CA ARG A 102 22.47 18.55 -11.31
C ARG A 102 23.57 17.88 -12.11
N ALA A 103 23.44 16.57 -12.32
CA ALA A 103 24.25 15.74 -13.22
C ALA A 103 23.48 14.47 -13.55
N ALA A 104 23.94 13.68 -14.52
CA ALA A 104 23.37 12.34 -14.73
C ALA A 104 23.51 11.47 -13.49
N THR A 105 24.68 11.46 -12.87
CA THR A 105 24.95 10.72 -11.64
C THR A 105 25.47 11.64 -10.54
N LEU A 106 24.84 11.59 -9.38
CA LEU A 106 25.23 12.26 -8.15
C LEU A 106 25.64 11.22 -7.10
N ASP A 107 26.92 11.23 -6.70
CA ASP A 107 27.46 10.31 -5.68
C ASP A 107 27.93 11.08 -4.46
N GLY A 108 27.56 10.60 -3.27
CA GLY A 108 27.97 11.15 -1.99
C GLY A 108 26.93 12.04 -1.34
N LEU A 109 27.27 13.28 -0.99
CA LEU A 109 26.34 14.23 -0.36
C LEU A 109 25.97 15.34 -1.32
N SER A 110 24.71 15.39 -1.71
CA SER A 110 24.14 16.42 -2.60
C SER A 110 23.15 17.27 -1.82
N VAL A 111 23.39 18.57 -1.74
CA VAL A 111 22.52 19.51 -1.05
C VAL A 111 22.14 20.65 -2.00
N GLY A 112 20.85 20.81 -2.24
CA GLY A 112 20.29 21.90 -3.00
C GLY A 112 19.41 22.79 -2.11
N ILE A 113 19.52 24.12 -2.21
CA ILE A 113 18.57 24.96 -1.45
C ILE A 113 17.15 24.76 -1.99
N LEU A 114 16.96 24.76 -3.31
CA LEU A 114 15.63 24.52 -3.87
C LEU A 114 15.45 23.04 -4.25
N ALA A 115 16.33 22.51 -5.06
CA ALA A 115 16.20 21.12 -5.51
C ALA A 115 17.55 20.40 -5.58
N VAL A 116 17.51 19.07 -5.69
CA VAL A 116 18.59 18.21 -6.17
C VAL A 116 18.04 17.42 -7.34
N GLU A 117 18.75 17.42 -8.47
CA GLU A 117 18.28 16.81 -9.71
C GLU A 117 19.31 15.82 -10.27
N ALA A 118 18.86 14.64 -10.67
CA ALA A 118 19.67 13.67 -11.40
C ALA A 118 18.86 13.01 -12.51
N ASP A 119 19.54 12.50 -13.53
CA ASP A 119 18.87 11.82 -14.64
C ASP A 119 18.98 10.29 -14.53
N ASP A 120 20.12 9.76 -14.04
CA ASP A 120 20.35 8.32 -13.92
C ASP A 120 20.38 7.83 -12.47
N TYR A 121 21.30 8.39 -11.66
CA TYR A 121 21.55 7.87 -10.32
C TYR A 121 21.74 8.97 -9.27
N ILE A 122 21.09 8.78 -8.13
CA ILE A 122 21.47 9.41 -6.88
C ILE A 122 21.99 8.29 -5.96
N ASN A 123 23.28 8.32 -5.60
CA ASN A 123 23.89 7.37 -4.69
C ASN A 123 24.44 8.09 -3.46
N GLY A 124 23.82 7.91 -2.30
CA GLY A 124 24.27 8.54 -1.06
C GLY A 124 23.17 9.36 -0.39
N ILE A 125 23.43 10.61 -0.06
CA ILE A 125 22.48 11.50 0.62
C ILE A 125 22.14 12.67 -0.30
N ALA A 126 20.86 12.84 -0.60
CA ALA A 126 20.35 13.99 -1.31
C ALA A 126 19.38 14.77 -0.40
N ALA A 127 19.57 16.09 -0.28
CA ALA A 127 18.72 16.92 0.55
C ALA A 127 18.36 18.23 -0.16
N ALA A 128 17.08 18.59 -0.15
CA ALA A 128 16.59 19.84 -0.73
C ALA A 128 15.41 20.42 0.05
N LEU A 129 15.26 21.76 -0.01
CA LEU A 129 14.13 22.42 0.65
C LEU A 129 12.80 22.11 -0.07
N LEU A 130 12.80 22.02 -1.41
CA LEU A 130 11.58 21.73 -2.17
C LEU A 130 11.56 20.30 -2.66
N ALA A 131 12.46 19.92 -3.56
CA ALA A 131 12.37 18.63 -4.22
C ALA A 131 13.73 17.93 -4.42
N VAL A 132 13.73 16.63 -4.30
CA VAL A 132 14.78 15.76 -4.82
C VAL A 132 14.15 14.98 -5.98
N THR A 133 14.69 15.14 -7.19
CA THR A 133 14.17 14.52 -8.39
C THR A 133 15.25 13.70 -9.08
N ASN A 134 14.90 12.49 -9.47
CA ASN A 134 15.76 11.62 -10.25
C ASN A 134 14.89 10.83 -11.23
N THR A 135 15.22 10.84 -12.51
CA THR A 135 14.49 10.05 -13.52
C THR A 135 14.87 8.56 -13.48
N GLY A 136 16.04 8.24 -12.96
CA GLY A 136 16.52 6.88 -12.76
C GLY A 136 16.42 6.38 -11.32
N VAL A 137 17.47 5.67 -10.85
CA VAL A 137 17.48 4.94 -9.56
C VAL A 137 18.05 5.79 -8.43
N THR A 138 17.34 5.87 -7.31
CA THR A 138 17.83 6.51 -6.08
C THR A 138 18.28 5.45 -5.06
N LYS A 139 19.53 5.56 -4.56
CA LYS A 139 20.10 4.67 -3.53
C LYS A 139 20.65 5.48 -2.36
N GLY A 140 20.10 5.27 -1.18
CA GLY A 140 20.54 5.93 0.04
C GLY A 140 19.45 6.73 0.72
N ILE A 141 19.71 7.99 1.07
CA ILE A 141 18.78 8.84 1.82
C ILE A 141 18.39 10.04 0.96
N SER A 142 17.11 10.22 0.72
CA SER A 142 16.55 11.37 0.02
C SER A 142 15.64 12.16 0.95
N VAL A 143 15.91 13.45 1.14
CA VAL A 143 15.17 14.34 2.03
C VAL A 143 14.69 15.56 1.26
N ALA A 144 13.39 15.73 1.15
CA ALA A 144 12.80 16.88 0.49
C ALA A 144 11.74 17.57 1.36
N GLY A 145 11.74 18.88 1.36
CA GLY A 145 10.71 19.66 2.08
C GLY A 145 9.31 19.46 1.48
N LEU A 146 9.19 19.25 0.19
CA LEU A 146 7.91 18.94 -0.47
C LEU A 146 7.88 17.52 -1.03
N ALA A 147 8.71 17.20 -2.03
CA ALA A 147 8.58 15.93 -2.74
C ALA A 147 9.92 15.26 -3.07
N ASN A 148 9.99 13.97 -2.87
CA ASN A 148 10.97 13.10 -3.50
C ASN A 148 10.31 12.42 -4.71
N VAL A 149 10.94 12.51 -5.86
CA VAL A 149 10.48 11.87 -7.09
C VAL A 149 11.62 11.03 -7.65
N THR A 150 11.38 9.74 -7.77
CA THR A 150 12.30 8.77 -8.37
C THR A 150 11.56 8.09 -9.53
N GLY A 151 12.07 8.21 -10.74
CA GLY A 151 11.41 7.66 -11.94
C GLY A 151 11.49 6.14 -12.05
N ASP A 152 12.50 5.54 -11.43
CA ASP A 152 12.72 4.10 -11.36
C ASP A 152 12.68 3.63 -9.90
N ASN A 153 13.51 2.68 -9.49
CA ASN A 153 13.50 2.11 -8.15
C ASN A 153 14.16 3.02 -7.10
N MET A 154 13.61 3.00 -5.89
CA MET A 154 14.20 3.64 -4.73
C MET A 154 14.67 2.60 -3.71
N TYR A 155 15.97 2.66 -3.36
CA TYR A 155 16.60 1.80 -2.34
C TYR A 155 17.09 2.65 -1.16
N GLY A 156 16.43 2.56 -0.02
CA GLY A 156 16.84 3.27 1.18
C GLY A 156 15.75 4.06 1.86
N ILE A 157 15.96 5.35 2.13
CA ILE A 157 15.04 6.18 2.92
C ILE A 157 14.61 7.41 2.13
N GLY A 158 13.32 7.55 1.89
CA GLY A 158 12.68 8.73 1.34
C GLY A 158 11.89 9.49 2.40
N LEU A 159 12.29 10.71 2.69
CA LEU A 159 11.61 11.61 3.62
C LEU A 159 11.09 12.82 2.86
N ALA A 160 9.78 12.99 2.79
CA ALA A 160 9.18 14.12 2.09
C ALA A 160 8.16 14.85 2.96
N GLY A 161 8.14 16.17 2.88
CA GLY A 161 7.12 16.98 3.56
C GLY A 161 5.72 16.75 2.99
N LEU A 162 5.56 16.46 1.71
CA LEU A 162 4.27 16.12 1.13
C LEU A 162 4.25 14.69 0.59
N ALA A 163 5.09 14.36 -0.40
CA ALA A 163 4.97 13.08 -1.07
C ALA A 163 6.32 12.44 -1.44
N ASN A 164 6.41 11.11 -1.31
CA ASN A 164 7.39 10.30 -2.00
C ASN A 164 6.69 9.63 -3.19
N ILE A 165 7.26 9.80 -4.38
CA ILE A 165 6.76 9.23 -5.63
C ILE A 165 7.87 8.39 -6.24
N THR A 166 7.58 7.12 -6.51
CA THR A 166 8.53 6.17 -7.09
C THR A 166 7.87 5.51 -8.30
N GLY A 167 8.46 5.66 -9.48
CA GLY A 167 7.96 5.06 -10.73
C GLY A 167 8.21 3.55 -10.83
N GLY A 168 9.13 3.02 -10.01
CA GLY A 168 9.38 1.60 -9.86
C GLY A 168 9.03 1.11 -8.46
N GLU A 169 9.89 0.29 -7.89
CA GLU A 169 9.72 -0.32 -6.57
C GLU A 169 10.39 0.51 -5.47
N LEU A 170 9.77 0.55 -4.30
CA LEU A 170 10.34 1.13 -3.08
C LEU A 170 10.89 0.01 -2.19
N TYR A 171 12.21 -0.03 -2.03
CA TYR A 171 12.90 -0.92 -1.08
C TYR A 171 13.43 -0.10 0.10
N GLY A 172 12.76 -0.17 1.24
CA GLY A 172 13.20 0.50 2.45
C GLY A 172 12.12 1.29 3.15
N VAL A 173 12.30 2.59 3.33
CA VAL A 173 11.42 3.44 4.14
C VAL A 173 10.95 4.66 3.35
N GLY A 174 9.65 4.80 3.19
CA GLY A 174 9.01 5.99 2.65
C GLY A 174 8.18 6.69 3.73
N LEU A 175 8.59 7.90 4.13
CA LEU A 175 7.85 8.72 5.10
C LEU A 175 7.42 10.03 4.45
N SER A 176 6.13 10.33 4.53
CA SER A 176 5.56 11.57 3.99
C SER A 176 4.39 12.08 4.81
N LEU A 177 4.08 13.38 4.71
CA LEU A 177 2.89 13.90 5.37
C LEU A 177 1.60 13.57 4.59
N LEU A 178 1.63 13.58 3.25
CA LEU A 178 0.42 13.29 2.49
C LEU A 178 0.44 11.86 1.95
N ALA A 179 1.34 11.52 1.04
CA ALA A 179 1.28 10.23 0.38
C ALA A 179 2.64 9.63 0.02
N ASN A 180 2.74 8.31 0.13
CA ASN A 180 3.75 7.54 -0.56
C ASN A 180 3.06 6.84 -1.75
N VAL A 181 3.58 7.04 -2.96
CA VAL A 181 3.03 6.48 -4.19
C VAL A 181 4.12 5.70 -4.90
N THR A 182 3.85 4.44 -5.22
CA THR A 182 4.75 3.58 -5.98
C THR A 182 4.00 2.95 -7.15
N ASP A 183 4.57 3.03 -8.36
CA ASP A 183 4.01 2.32 -9.53
C ASP A 183 4.36 0.82 -9.51
N GLY A 184 5.44 0.45 -8.82
CA GLY A 184 5.77 -0.93 -8.50
C GLY A 184 5.31 -1.36 -7.11
N GLY A 185 6.03 -2.32 -6.52
CA GLY A 185 5.78 -2.81 -5.17
C GLY A 185 6.41 -1.92 -4.08
N MET A 186 5.92 -2.08 -2.86
CA MET A 186 6.47 -1.46 -1.66
C MET A 186 7.03 -2.54 -0.74
N TYR A 187 8.37 -2.54 -0.57
CA TYR A 187 9.10 -3.52 0.25
C TYR A 187 9.75 -2.83 1.45
N GLY A 188 9.11 -2.89 2.60
CA GLY A 188 9.59 -2.28 3.83
C GLY A 188 8.54 -1.49 4.58
N LEU A 189 8.77 -0.20 4.85
CA LEU A 189 7.86 0.67 5.60
C LEU A 189 7.39 1.84 4.74
N GLY A 190 6.11 1.93 4.51
CA GLY A 190 5.44 3.13 4.01
C GLY A 190 4.61 3.78 5.11
N ALA A 191 4.89 5.03 5.46
CA ALA A 191 4.07 5.75 6.43
C ALA A 191 3.69 7.14 5.91
N SER A 192 2.41 7.46 5.99
CA SER A 192 1.86 8.75 5.55
C SER A 192 0.63 9.14 6.38
N LEU A 193 0.33 10.45 6.46
CA LEU A 193 -0.87 10.89 7.16
C LEU A 193 -2.15 10.70 6.33
N LEU A 194 -2.07 10.65 5.00
CA LEU A 194 -3.23 10.38 4.19
C LEU A 194 -3.19 8.97 3.61
N ALA A 195 -2.33 8.68 2.64
CA ALA A 195 -2.40 7.41 1.96
C ALA A 195 -1.04 6.83 1.55
N ASN A 196 -0.91 5.51 1.65
CA ASN A 196 0.09 4.77 0.92
C ASN A 196 -0.60 4.08 -0.27
N ILE A 197 -0.07 4.29 -1.46
CA ILE A 197 -0.60 3.75 -2.73
C ILE A 197 0.51 2.95 -3.39
N SER A 198 0.24 1.69 -3.71
CA SER A 198 1.14 0.82 -4.44
C SER A 198 0.38 0.12 -5.57
N ASN A 199 0.89 0.24 -6.80
CA ASN A 199 0.31 -0.49 -7.94
C ASN A 199 0.80 -1.95 -8.02
N GLY A 200 1.87 -2.28 -7.29
CA GLY A 200 2.35 -3.65 -7.09
C GLY A 200 2.03 -4.18 -5.69
N GLU A 201 2.75 -5.23 -5.30
CA GLU A 201 2.58 -5.87 -3.99
C GLU A 201 3.15 -5.03 -2.82
N LEU A 202 2.62 -5.26 -1.63
CA LEU A 202 3.18 -4.77 -0.38
C LEU A 202 3.82 -5.93 0.40
N LYS A 203 5.12 -5.83 0.68
CA LYS A 203 5.81 -6.72 1.64
C LYS A 203 6.41 -5.90 2.76
N GLY A 204 5.74 -5.88 3.90
CA GLY A 204 6.20 -5.10 5.04
C GLY A 204 5.10 -4.39 5.80
N ILE A 205 5.24 -3.08 6.03
CA ILE A 205 4.32 -2.31 6.87
C ILE A 205 3.84 -1.07 6.10
N ALA A 206 2.53 -0.90 6.00
CA ALA A 206 1.92 0.31 5.49
C ALA A 206 1.04 0.97 6.55
N LEU A 207 1.39 2.21 6.91
CA LEU A 207 0.67 3.04 7.87
C LEU A 207 0.07 4.23 7.13
N GLY A 208 -1.20 4.18 6.81
CA GLY A 208 -1.93 5.27 6.17
C GLY A 208 -2.88 5.95 7.16
N GLY A 209 -2.75 7.24 7.40
CA GLY A 209 -3.64 7.95 8.30
C GLY A 209 -5.11 7.92 7.86
N LEU A 210 -5.38 7.88 6.55
CA LEU A 210 -6.71 7.59 6.01
C LEU A 210 -6.76 6.19 5.39
N ALA A 211 -5.89 5.88 4.44
CA ALA A 211 -6.00 4.62 3.71
C ALA A 211 -4.66 4.03 3.28
N ASN A 212 -4.63 2.72 3.11
CA ASN A 212 -3.66 2.02 2.29
C ASN A 212 -4.40 1.42 1.10
N VAL A 213 -3.91 1.68 -0.12
CA VAL A 213 -4.47 1.18 -1.38
C VAL A 213 -3.39 0.42 -2.13
N ILE A 214 -3.55 -0.87 -2.27
CA ILE A 214 -2.58 -1.77 -2.86
C ILE A 214 -3.26 -2.55 -3.99
N ASN A 215 -2.76 -2.42 -5.22
CA ASN A 215 -3.35 -3.12 -6.36
C ASN A 215 -2.82 -4.56 -6.52
N GLY A 216 -1.74 -4.90 -5.84
CA GLY A 216 -1.22 -6.28 -5.75
C GLY A 216 -1.56 -6.94 -4.42
N ASP A 217 -0.82 -8.01 -4.09
CA ASP A 217 -0.96 -8.72 -2.83
C ASP A 217 -0.33 -7.97 -1.66
N VAL A 218 -0.87 -8.20 -0.48
CA VAL A 218 -0.34 -7.69 0.78
C VAL A 218 0.22 -8.83 1.64
N TYR A 219 1.49 -8.69 2.02
CA TYR A 219 2.17 -9.58 2.97
C TYR A 219 2.76 -8.76 4.11
N GLY A 220 2.08 -8.70 5.25
CA GLY A 220 2.61 -7.97 6.39
C GLY A 220 1.55 -7.25 7.23
N ILE A 221 1.78 -5.97 7.52
CA ILE A 221 0.92 -5.18 8.40
C ILE A 221 0.38 -3.96 7.64
N THR A 222 -0.93 -3.82 7.60
CA THR A 222 -1.59 -2.64 7.05
C THR A 222 -2.47 -1.99 8.12
N LEU A 223 -2.16 -0.75 8.45
CA LEU A 223 -2.96 0.05 9.37
C LEU A 223 -3.49 1.27 8.62
N GLY A 224 -4.79 1.28 8.33
CA GLY A 224 -5.48 2.39 7.69
C GLY A 224 -6.40 3.11 8.68
N GLY A 225 -6.32 4.43 8.77
CA GLY A 225 -7.22 5.17 9.64
C GLY A 225 -8.69 4.97 9.30
N LEU A 226 -9.03 4.90 8.02
CA LEU A 226 -10.38 4.57 7.56
C LEU A 226 -10.41 3.19 6.90
N ALA A 227 -9.55 2.93 5.91
CA ALA A 227 -9.64 1.71 5.13
C ALA A 227 -8.27 1.14 4.73
N ASN A 228 -8.22 -0.18 4.60
CA ASN A 228 -7.22 -0.88 3.81
C ASN A 228 -7.94 -1.54 2.63
N VAL A 229 -7.49 -1.25 1.41
CA VAL A 229 -8.06 -1.77 0.18
C VAL A 229 -6.97 -2.47 -0.62
N THR A 230 -7.20 -3.70 -0.97
CA THR A 230 -6.28 -4.54 -1.75
C THR A 230 -7.05 -5.18 -2.90
N GLU A 231 -6.54 -5.11 -4.13
CA GLU A 231 -7.15 -5.82 -5.27
C GLU A 231 -6.77 -7.30 -5.28
N GLY A 232 -5.59 -7.65 -4.77
CA GLY A 232 -5.14 -9.03 -4.58
C GLY A 232 -5.48 -9.60 -3.21
N SER A 233 -4.70 -10.59 -2.78
CA SER A 233 -4.84 -11.25 -1.48
C SER A 233 -4.26 -10.40 -0.34
N MET A 234 -4.81 -10.55 0.86
CA MET A 234 -4.35 -9.86 2.05
C MET A 234 -3.89 -10.88 3.12
N SER A 235 -2.58 -10.94 3.35
CA SER A 235 -1.96 -11.85 4.31
C SER A 235 -1.23 -11.12 5.43
N GLY A 236 -1.56 -11.44 6.69
CA GLY A 236 -0.90 -10.88 7.87
C GLY A 236 -1.86 -10.18 8.82
N VAL A 237 -1.59 -8.93 9.16
CA VAL A 237 -2.43 -8.14 10.07
C VAL A 237 -2.97 -6.92 9.35
N SER A 238 -4.28 -6.78 9.28
CA SER A 238 -4.93 -5.62 8.71
C SER A 238 -5.91 -5.00 9.71
N ALA A 239 -5.77 -3.70 9.96
CA ALA A 239 -6.68 -2.99 10.85
C ALA A 239 -7.08 -1.63 10.28
N SER A 240 -8.36 -1.32 10.41
CA SER A 240 -8.95 -0.04 9.98
C SER A 240 -10.18 0.32 10.81
N LEU A 241 -10.54 1.62 10.84
CA LEU A 241 -11.72 2.07 11.57
C LEU A 241 -13.02 1.78 10.81
N LEU A 242 -12.99 1.71 9.48
CA LEU A 242 -14.18 1.37 8.70
C LEU A 242 -14.05 -0.04 8.11
N ALA A 243 -13.21 -0.23 7.10
CA ALA A 243 -13.22 -1.48 6.38
C ALA A 243 -11.83 -1.96 5.93
N ASN A 244 -11.61 -3.26 6.01
CA ASN A 244 -10.58 -3.95 5.24
C ASN A 244 -11.28 -4.66 4.07
N VAL A 245 -10.83 -4.39 2.85
CA VAL A 245 -11.39 -4.93 1.61
C VAL A 245 -10.31 -5.63 0.82
N SER A 246 -10.52 -6.87 0.45
CA SER A 246 -9.64 -7.67 -0.40
C SER A 246 -10.41 -8.16 -1.61
N GLY A 247 -9.84 -8.02 -2.80
CA GLY A 247 -10.39 -8.55 -4.05
C GLY A 247 -10.14 -10.05 -4.26
N ASP A 248 -9.41 -10.68 -3.33
CA ASP A 248 -9.12 -12.11 -3.34
C ASP A 248 -9.12 -12.64 -1.90
N GLU A 249 -8.34 -13.67 -1.61
CA GLU A 249 -8.28 -14.32 -0.30
C GLU A 249 -7.74 -13.41 0.80
N THR A 250 -8.22 -13.62 2.02
CA THR A 250 -7.65 -12.99 3.20
C THR A 250 -7.16 -14.04 4.20
N SER A 251 -5.96 -13.82 4.75
CA SER A 251 -5.41 -14.72 5.75
C SER A 251 -4.70 -13.98 6.89
N GLY A 252 -4.91 -14.42 8.12
CA GLY A 252 -4.27 -13.85 9.30
C GLY A 252 -5.25 -13.17 10.26
N ILE A 253 -4.98 -11.92 10.64
CA ILE A 253 -5.77 -11.18 11.62
C ILE A 253 -6.35 -9.91 10.99
N MET A 254 -7.66 -9.78 10.97
CA MET A 254 -8.33 -8.62 10.43
C MET A 254 -9.27 -7.97 11.44
N PHE A 255 -9.10 -6.65 11.60
CA PHE A 255 -9.97 -5.81 12.42
C PHE A 255 -10.55 -4.70 11.55
N GLY A 256 -11.81 -4.81 11.16
CA GLY A 256 -12.57 -3.74 10.52
C GLY A 256 -13.54 -3.12 11.52
N GLY A 257 -13.45 -1.82 11.77
CA GLY A 257 -14.37 -1.16 12.71
C GLY A 257 -15.84 -1.29 12.31
N LEU A 258 -16.12 -1.35 11.00
CA LEU A 258 -17.42 -1.72 10.47
C LEU A 258 -17.38 -3.10 9.83
N ALA A 259 -16.48 -3.33 8.85
CA ALA A 259 -16.51 -4.57 8.11
C ALA A 259 -15.14 -5.08 7.68
N ASN A 260 -15.03 -6.40 7.54
CA ASN A 260 -14.02 -7.05 6.71
C ASN A 260 -14.73 -7.70 5.52
N VAL A 261 -14.25 -7.45 4.31
CA VAL A 261 -14.81 -7.95 3.06
C VAL A 261 -13.72 -8.65 2.25
N SER A 262 -14.00 -9.84 1.77
CA SER A 262 -13.12 -10.63 0.90
C SER A 262 -13.93 -11.23 -0.24
N ASP A 263 -13.46 -11.04 -1.48
CA ASP A 263 -14.06 -11.70 -2.65
C ASP A 263 -13.64 -13.19 -2.73
N GLY A 264 -12.60 -13.60 -1.97
CA GLY A 264 -12.17 -14.99 -1.82
C GLY A 264 -12.43 -15.54 -0.43
N GLU A 265 -11.63 -16.55 -0.03
CA GLU A 265 -11.69 -17.15 1.29
C GLU A 265 -11.21 -16.20 2.40
N MET A 266 -11.75 -16.36 3.58
CA MET A 266 -11.34 -15.62 4.76
C MET A 266 -10.84 -16.57 5.85
N THR A 267 -9.52 -16.59 6.10
CA THR A 267 -8.87 -17.55 6.99
C THR A 267 -8.16 -16.86 8.15
N GLY A 268 -8.38 -17.35 9.38
CA GLY A 268 -7.71 -16.86 10.58
C GLY A 268 -8.67 -16.20 11.57
N ILE A 269 -8.37 -14.98 12.00
CA ILE A 269 -9.21 -14.22 12.94
C ILE A 269 -9.75 -12.98 12.21
N SER A 270 -11.06 -12.90 12.08
CA SER A 270 -11.74 -11.78 11.47
C SER A 270 -12.75 -11.15 12.45
N VAL A 271 -12.54 -9.87 12.76
CA VAL A 271 -13.43 -9.13 13.65
C VAL A 271 -13.95 -7.90 12.90
N GLY A 272 -15.23 -7.93 12.54
CA GLY A 272 -15.95 -6.81 11.94
C GLY A 272 -16.93 -6.20 12.94
N GLY A 273 -16.89 -4.91 13.18
CA GLY A 273 -17.79 -4.25 14.10
C GLY A 273 -19.27 -4.41 13.73
N LEU A 274 -19.58 -4.48 12.45
CA LEU A 274 -20.90 -4.86 11.94
C LEU A 274 -20.85 -6.23 11.27
N ALA A 275 -19.94 -6.45 10.30
CA ALA A 275 -19.98 -7.68 9.55
C ALA A 275 -18.59 -8.17 9.09
N ASN A 276 -18.48 -9.48 8.92
CA ASN A 276 -17.50 -10.11 8.07
C ASN A 276 -18.24 -10.72 6.87
N VAL A 277 -17.78 -10.43 5.66
CA VAL A 277 -18.38 -10.89 4.40
C VAL A 277 -17.30 -11.56 3.54
N SER A 278 -17.55 -12.77 3.09
CA SER A 278 -16.67 -13.53 2.21
C SER A 278 -17.49 -14.19 1.11
N ASP A 279 -17.06 -14.02 -0.14
CA ASP A 279 -17.63 -14.79 -1.26
C ASP A 279 -17.12 -16.24 -1.28
N GLY A 280 -16.01 -16.51 -0.57
CA GLY A 280 -15.49 -17.84 -0.31
C GLY A 280 -15.92 -18.42 1.02
N HIS A 281 -15.09 -19.32 1.55
CA HIS A 281 -15.30 -19.98 2.85
C HIS A 281 -14.66 -19.16 3.98
N MET A 282 -15.29 -19.12 5.15
CA MET A 282 -14.71 -18.55 6.37
C MET A 282 -14.11 -19.64 7.24
N THR A 283 -12.81 -19.58 7.51
CA THR A 283 -12.12 -20.58 8.35
C THR A 283 -11.44 -19.93 9.55
N GLY A 284 -11.69 -20.43 10.75
CA GLY A 284 -11.06 -19.95 11.99
C GLY A 284 -12.02 -19.27 12.94
N ILE A 285 -11.75 -18.03 13.33
CA ILE A 285 -12.60 -17.26 14.26
C ILE A 285 -13.15 -16.05 13.53
N SER A 286 -14.47 -16.00 13.35
CA SER A 286 -15.17 -14.89 12.74
C SER A 286 -16.15 -14.24 13.71
N VAL A 287 -15.95 -12.98 14.02
CA VAL A 287 -16.81 -12.21 14.93
C VAL A 287 -17.38 -11.01 14.16
N GLY A 288 -18.68 -11.05 13.89
CA GLY A 288 -19.42 -9.94 13.29
C GLY A 288 -20.40 -9.35 14.31
N GLY A 289 -20.34 -8.05 14.56
CA GLY A 289 -21.23 -7.39 15.51
C GLY A 289 -22.71 -7.57 15.17
N LEU A 290 -23.04 -7.63 13.88
CA LEU A 290 -24.37 -8.01 13.39
C LEU A 290 -24.32 -9.38 12.70
N ALA A 291 -23.45 -9.56 11.72
CA ALA A 291 -23.46 -10.78 10.92
C ALA A 291 -22.09 -11.26 10.45
N ASN A 292 -21.98 -12.57 10.25
CA ASN A 292 -20.97 -13.17 9.39
C ASN A 292 -21.71 -13.79 8.19
N VAL A 293 -21.25 -13.49 6.98
CA VAL A 293 -21.84 -13.97 5.72
C VAL A 293 -20.75 -14.61 4.86
N ALA A 294 -20.90 -15.88 4.55
CA ALA A 294 -19.94 -16.64 3.74
C ALA A 294 -20.66 -17.43 2.64
N ALA A 295 -20.40 -17.12 1.38
CA ALA A 295 -21.00 -17.86 0.27
C ALA A 295 -20.49 -19.32 0.20
N GLY A 296 -19.24 -19.58 0.60
CA GLY A 296 -18.67 -20.92 0.67
C GLY A 296 -19.00 -21.70 1.94
N GLY A 297 -19.64 -21.07 2.94
CA GLY A 297 -19.86 -21.67 4.26
C GLY A 297 -18.82 -21.24 5.30
N ALA A 298 -18.82 -21.89 6.49
CA ALA A 298 -17.94 -21.51 7.59
C ALA A 298 -17.43 -22.71 8.38
N THR A 299 -16.16 -22.65 8.80
CA THR A 299 -15.54 -23.68 9.65
C THR A 299 -14.80 -23.04 10.83
N GLY A 300 -15.12 -23.44 12.03
CA GLY A 300 -14.46 -22.97 13.27
C GLY A 300 -15.41 -22.33 14.26
N ILE A 301 -15.10 -21.11 14.73
CA ILE A 301 -15.92 -20.36 15.66
C ILE A 301 -16.53 -19.16 14.95
N THR A 302 -17.83 -19.11 14.82
CA THR A 302 -18.53 -18.05 14.11
C THR A 302 -19.55 -17.39 15.05
N LEU A 303 -19.32 -16.13 15.39
CA LEU A 303 -20.13 -15.35 16.30
C LEU A 303 -20.76 -14.16 15.58
N GLY A 304 -22.06 -14.17 15.37
CA GLY A 304 -22.84 -13.07 14.80
C GLY A 304 -23.81 -12.49 15.79
N GLY A 305 -23.81 -11.19 16.01
CA GLY A 305 -24.74 -10.56 16.96
C GLY A 305 -26.20 -10.73 16.57
N LEU A 306 -26.52 -10.81 15.27
CA LEU A 306 -27.83 -11.18 14.77
C LEU A 306 -27.81 -12.54 14.08
N ALA A 307 -26.93 -12.69 13.08
CA ALA A 307 -26.97 -13.91 12.28
C ALA A 307 -25.58 -14.37 11.80
N ASN A 308 -25.48 -15.66 11.60
CA ASN A 308 -24.43 -16.25 10.76
C ASN A 308 -25.13 -16.92 9.57
N VAL A 309 -24.67 -16.62 8.36
CA VAL A 309 -25.23 -17.11 7.11
C VAL A 309 -24.12 -17.71 6.26
N GLY A 310 -24.25 -18.98 5.92
CA GLY A 310 -23.39 -19.69 4.99
C GLY A 310 -24.22 -20.30 3.88
N ASP A 311 -23.91 -20.05 2.60
CA ASP A 311 -24.57 -20.77 1.50
C ASP A 311 -24.06 -22.21 1.37
N GLY A 312 -22.87 -22.51 1.87
CA GLY A 312 -22.30 -23.85 2.01
C GLY A 312 -22.50 -24.48 3.38
N ASP A 313 -21.60 -25.41 3.72
CA ASP A 313 -21.62 -26.11 5.01
C ASP A 313 -21.12 -25.19 6.12
N VAL A 314 -21.74 -25.32 7.31
CA VAL A 314 -21.32 -24.61 8.52
C VAL A 314 -20.89 -25.63 9.58
N THR A 315 -19.61 -25.58 9.96
CA THR A 315 -19.02 -26.58 10.87
C THR A 315 -18.29 -25.95 12.05
N GLY A 316 -18.58 -26.41 13.26
CA GLY A 316 -17.88 -25.98 14.47
C GLY A 316 -18.78 -25.40 15.54
N ILE A 317 -18.43 -24.24 16.09
CA ILE A 317 -19.22 -23.54 17.12
C ILE A 317 -19.81 -22.30 16.49
N THR A 318 -21.12 -22.27 16.37
CA THR A 318 -21.82 -21.15 15.73
C THR A 318 -22.82 -20.53 16.72
N PHE A 319 -22.65 -19.24 16.96
CA PHE A 319 -23.59 -18.48 17.78
C PHE A 319 -24.16 -17.32 16.96
N GLY A 320 -25.46 -17.35 16.69
CA GLY A 320 -26.22 -16.27 16.10
C GLY A 320 -27.23 -15.70 17.05
N GLY A 321 -27.20 -14.40 17.32
CA GLY A 321 -28.15 -13.79 18.27
C GLY A 321 -29.61 -14.05 17.92
N LEU A 322 -29.92 -14.07 16.60
CA LEU A 322 -31.26 -14.50 16.15
C LEU A 322 -31.19 -15.84 15.43
N ALA A 323 -30.32 -15.98 14.43
CA ALA A 323 -30.33 -17.16 13.58
C ALA A 323 -28.95 -17.62 13.15
N ASN A 324 -28.81 -18.92 12.94
CA ASN A 324 -27.74 -19.51 12.15
C ASN A 324 -28.37 -20.20 10.94
N VAL A 325 -27.87 -19.94 9.74
CA VAL A 325 -28.39 -20.46 8.48
C VAL A 325 -27.26 -21.10 7.68
N ALA A 326 -27.45 -22.34 7.26
CA ALA A 326 -26.57 -23.05 6.34
C ALA A 326 -27.35 -23.52 5.12
N GLY A 327 -26.83 -23.20 3.91
CA GLY A 327 -27.35 -23.75 2.65
C GLY A 327 -26.92 -25.21 2.42
N GLY A 328 -25.87 -25.65 3.13
CA GLY A 328 -25.41 -27.03 3.21
C GLY A 328 -25.74 -27.68 4.55
N ASP A 329 -24.82 -28.54 5.02
CA ASP A 329 -24.89 -29.18 6.33
C ASP A 329 -24.52 -28.20 7.44
N MET A 330 -25.16 -28.34 8.62
CA MET A 330 -24.79 -27.61 9.82
C MET A 330 -24.32 -28.59 10.90
N THR A 331 -23.02 -28.58 11.21
CA THR A 331 -22.42 -29.59 12.08
C THR A 331 -21.69 -28.96 13.27
N GLY A 332 -21.95 -29.48 14.49
CA GLY A 332 -21.22 -29.06 15.69
C GLY A 332 -22.16 -28.51 16.80
N ILE A 333 -21.79 -27.38 17.40
CA ILE A 333 -22.57 -26.69 18.43
C ILE A 333 -23.17 -25.43 17.82
N ASN A 334 -24.50 -25.44 17.65
CA ASN A 334 -25.21 -24.35 16.99
C ASN A 334 -26.24 -23.75 17.94
N LEU A 335 -26.01 -22.49 18.31
CA LEU A 335 -26.82 -21.78 19.28
C LEU A 335 -27.45 -20.52 18.68
N SER A 336 -28.75 -20.36 18.81
CA SER A 336 -29.48 -19.15 18.40
C SER A 336 -30.69 -18.88 19.27
N LEU A 337 -31.12 -17.61 19.35
CA LEU A 337 -32.33 -17.27 20.12
C LEU A 337 -33.61 -17.58 19.34
N LEU A 338 -33.59 -17.57 18.01
CA LEU A 338 -34.77 -17.90 17.21
C LEU A 338 -34.60 -19.23 16.49
N ALA A 339 -33.68 -19.32 15.51
CA ALA A 339 -33.64 -20.50 14.66
C ALA A 339 -32.22 -20.93 14.24
N ASN A 340 -31.98 -22.23 14.23
CA ASN A 340 -30.92 -22.86 13.46
C ASN A 340 -31.55 -23.57 12.28
N VAL A 341 -31.09 -23.23 11.05
CA VAL A 341 -31.65 -23.74 9.81
C VAL A 341 -30.53 -24.30 8.94
N SER A 342 -30.62 -25.58 8.63
CA SER A 342 -29.79 -26.26 7.60
C SER A 342 -30.68 -26.71 6.47
N SER A 343 -30.25 -26.41 5.23
CA SER A 343 -30.96 -26.89 4.02
C SER A 343 -30.70 -28.38 3.75
N LYS A 344 -29.76 -28.97 4.47
CA LYS A 344 -29.47 -30.40 4.44
C LYS A 344 -29.57 -31.00 5.86
N VAL A 345 -28.50 -31.55 6.39
CA VAL A 345 -28.49 -32.24 7.67
C VAL A 345 -28.02 -31.31 8.79
N LEU A 346 -28.75 -31.33 9.90
CA LEU A 346 -28.38 -30.66 11.14
C LEU A 346 -27.80 -31.70 12.11
N THR A 347 -26.49 -31.61 12.40
CA THR A 347 -25.78 -32.63 13.18
C THR A 347 -25.10 -32.05 14.42
N GLY A 348 -25.20 -32.73 15.57
CA GLY A 348 -24.50 -32.39 16.81
C GLY A 348 -25.41 -31.82 17.88
N ILE A 349 -25.01 -30.71 18.50
CA ILE A 349 -25.80 -30.02 19.53
C ILE A 349 -26.40 -28.76 18.95
N SER A 350 -27.72 -28.69 18.80
CA SER A 350 -28.39 -27.54 18.23
C SER A 350 -29.46 -27.01 19.18
N PHE A 351 -29.38 -25.73 19.52
CA PHE A 351 -30.37 -25.02 20.30
C PHE A 351 -30.89 -23.82 19.50
N GLY A 352 -32.13 -23.91 19.04
CA GLY A 352 -32.89 -22.81 18.46
C GLY A 352 -34.03 -22.43 19.39
N GLY A 353 -34.07 -21.20 19.91
CA GLY A 353 -35.08 -20.78 20.90
C GLY A 353 -36.51 -20.98 20.42
N LEU A 354 -36.79 -20.83 19.13
CA LEU A 354 -38.09 -21.16 18.53
C LEU A 354 -38.03 -22.42 17.67
N ALA A 355 -37.05 -22.54 16.77
CA ALA A 355 -37.01 -23.63 15.84
C ALA A 355 -35.59 -24.18 15.57
N ALA A 356 -35.53 -25.46 15.30
CA ALA A 356 -34.36 -26.10 14.70
C ALA A 356 -34.82 -26.92 13.47
N VAL A 357 -34.21 -26.65 12.30
CA VAL A 357 -34.63 -27.24 11.04
C VAL A 357 -33.42 -27.86 10.35
N GLY A 358 -33.54 -29.13 9.98
CA GLY A 358 -32.62 -29.83 9.09
C GLY A 358 -33.45 -30.46 7.97
N ALA A 359 -33.45 -29.88 6.77
CA ALA A 359 -34.40 -30.29 5.74
C ALA A 359 -34.23 -31.76 5.32
N GLU A 360 -32.99 -32.25 5.22
CA GLU A 360 -32.74 -33.65 4.86
C GLU A 360 -32.57 -34.58 6.06
N GLY A 361 -32.33 -34.03 7.28
CA GLY A 361 -32.16 -34.85 8.46
C GLY A 361 -31.71 -34.09 9.69
N ILE A 362 -31.91 -34.68 10.84
CA ILE A 362 -31.39 -34.18 12.12
C ILE A 362 -30.77 -35.34 12.90
N THR A 363 -29.52 -35.14 13.35
CA THR A 363 -28.76 -36.14 14.09
C THR A 363 -28.12 -35.54 15.33
N GLY A 364 -28.35 -36.11 16.50
CA GLY A 364 -27.75 -35.63 17.76
C GLY A 364 -28.77 -35.03 18.73
N VAL A 365 -28.33 -34.03 19.50
CA VAL A 365 -29.18 -33.38 20.51
C VAL A 365 -29.70 -32.06 19.98
N THR A 366 -30.99 -32.01 19.66
CA THR A 366 -31.59 -30.82 19.05
C THR A 366 -32.76 -30.33 19.87
N PHE A 367 -32.81 -29.05 20.17
CA PHE A 367 -33.88 -28.36 20.87
C PHE A 367 -34.41 -27.20 20.03
N GLY A 368 -35.70 -27.20 19.78
CA GLY A 368 -36.46 -26.09 19.23
C GLY A 368 -37.66 -25.80 20.09
N GLY A 369 -37.77 -24.59 20.65
CA GLY A 369 -38.80 -24.26 21.65
C GLY A 369 -40.22 -24.43 21.15
N LEU A 370 -40.50 -24.19 19.86
CA LEU A 370 -41.80 -24.43 19.23
C LEU A 370 -41.77 -25.62 18.27
N SER A 371 -40.68 -25.82 17.56
CA SER A 371 -40.60 -26.87 16.55
C SER A 371 -39.19 -27.39 16.35
N VAL A 372 -39.09 -28.68 16.09
CA VAL A 372 -37.93 -29.36 15.47
C VAL A 372 -38.46 -30.03 14.22
N LEU A 373 -37.92 -29.63 13.04
CA LEU A 373 -38.44 -30.07 11.73
C LEU A 373 -37.36 -30.78 10.93
N SER A 374 -37.73 -31.95 10.41
CA SER A 374 -36.96 -32.69 9.39
C SER A 374 -37.93 -33.29 8.40
N GLU A 375 -37.59 -33.27 7.10
CA GLU A 375 -38.43 -33.87 6.05
C GLU A 375 -38.14 -35.35 5.87
N GLU A 376 -36.94 -35.84 6.16
CA GLU A 376 -36.56 -37.23 5.87
C GLU A 376 -36.28 -38.08 7.13
N TYR A 377 -35.49 -37.61 8.11
CA TYR A 377 -35.07 -38.39 9.29
C TYR A 377 -34.97 -37.54 10.57
N MET A 378 -35.40 -38.10 11.68
CA MET A 378 -35.13 -37.63 13.05
C MET A 378 -34.45 -38.71 13.87
#